data_578abe46ef19f124866d67bbdc529b94
#
_entry.id   578abe46ef19f124866d67bbdc529b94
#
_cell.length_a   1.000
_cell.length_b   1.000
_cell.length_c   1.000
_cell.angle_alpha   90.00
_cell.angle_beta   90.00
_cell.angle_gamma   90.00
#
_symmetry.space_group_name_H-M   'P 1'
#
loop_
_entity.id
_entity.type
_entity.pdbx_description
1 polymer ?
#
loop_
_entity_poly.entity_id
_entity_poly.type
_entity_poly.pdbx_seq_one_letter_code
_entity_poly.pdbx_strand_id
1 'polypeptide(L)'
;HKVEDVATPEAFERDPWLVQRFYNERRKPILDGKVQPNAAHKALAKLEREFAGELMLVTQNIDNLHEQGGSQSVLHMHGEVLKMRCQESHAIFDCFCDIDVADLCDCCGKPTNLRPHIVWFGEMPLYMDEIYQALSECDLFIAIGTSGNVYPAAGFVQIAQQNGAKTLEINLEKSLVASNFDDALYGKAGDVVPHWVEKFLSTE
;
A
#
# COMPACT_ATOMS: atom_id res chain seq x y z
N HIS A 1 14.61 -13.87 4.26
CA HIS A 1 13.93 -14.15 5.55
C HIS A 1 12.51 -14.62 5.28
N LYS A 2 11.98 -15.50 6.11
CA LYS A 2 10.57 -15.84 6.09
C LYS A 2 9.78 -14.65 6.64
N VAL A 3 8.53 -14.51 6.23
CA VAL A 3 7.64 -13.43 6.68
C VAL A 3 7.49 -13.42 8.21
N GLU A 4 7.37 -14.61 8.80
CA GLU A 4 7.23 -14.83 10.24
C GLU A 4 8.45 -14.37 11.05
N ASP A 5 9.60 -14.18 10.40
CA ASP A 5 10.85 -13.76 11.06
C ASP A 5 10.99 -12.23 11.12
N VAL A 6 10.25 -11.48 10.28
CA VAL A 6 10.50 -10.03 10.08
C VAL A 6 9.26 -9.15 9.97
N ALA A 7 8.08 -9.73 9.85
CA ALA A 7 6.84 -8.99 9.60
C ALA A 7 5.70 -9.41 10.54
N THR A 8 6.02 -9.63 11.82
CA THR A 8 5.07 -9.87 12.91
C THR A 8 5.50 -9.13 14.17
N PRO A 9 4.58 -8.74 15.08
CA PRO A 9 4.93 -8.18 16.38
C PRO A 9 5.85 -9.10 17.19
N GLU A 10 5.60 -10.39 17.17
CA GLU A 10 6.39 -11.39 17.90
C GLU A 10 7.82 -11.49 17.35
N ALA A 11 8.00 -11.32 16.04
CA ALA A 11 9.34 -11.26 15.45
C ALA A 11 10.12 -10.05 15.95
N PHE A 12 9.45 -8.89 16.07
CA PHE A 12 10.09 -7.69 16.59
C PHE A 12 10.42 -7.79 18.08
N GLU A 13 9.54 -8.38 18.88
CA GLU A 13 9.84 -8.64 20.31
C GLU A 13 11.02 -9.61 20.48
N ARG A 14 11.09 -10.64 19.63
CA ARG A 14 12.14 -11.67 19.69
C ARG A 14 13.50 -11.15 19.22
N ASP A 15 13.53 -10.41 18.12
CA ASP A 15 14.78 -9.90 17.51
C ASP A 15 14.53 -8.55 16.81
N PRO A 16 14.45 -7.45 17.58
CA PRO A 16 14.21 -6.12 17.02
C PRO A 16 15.34 -5.67 16.08
N TRP A 17 16.59 -6.14 16.32
CA TRP A 17 17.73 -5.82 15.46
C TRP A 17 17.56 -6.40 14.06
N LEU A 18 17.15 -7.66 13.94
CA LEU A 18 16.90 -8.30 12.66
C LEU A 18 15.78 -7.57 11.88
N VAL A 19 14.69 -7.23 12.56
CA VAL A 19 13.55 -6.56 11.95
C VAL A 19 13.93 -5.14 11.50
N GLN A 20 14.62 -4.35 12.35
CA GLN A 20 15.08 -3.02 11.96
C GLN A 20 15.99 -3.08 10.73
N ARG A 21 16.99 -3.98 10.73
CA ARG A 21 17.87 -4.16 9.58
C ARG A 21 17.12 -4.54 8.30
N PHE A 22 16.13 -5.40 8.39
CA PHE A 22 15.30 -5.81 7.26
C PHE A 22 14.57 -4.63 6.62
N TYR A 23 14.01 -3.71 7.42
CA TYR A 23 13.32 -2.54 6.90
C TYR A 23 14.28 -1.42 6.48
N ASN A 24 15.44 -1.28 7.11
CA ASN A 24 16.50 -0.39 6.66
C ASN A 24 17.00 -0.79 5.25
N GLU A 25 17.22 -2.09 5.01
CA GLU A 25 17.60 -2.61 3.70
C GLU A 25 16.53 -2.34 2.61
N ARG A 26 15.25 -2.29 2.97
CA ARG A 26 14.15 -1.93 2.05
C ARG A 26 14.02 -0.44 1.81
N ARG A 27 14.28 0.37 2.81
CA ARG A 27 14.26 1.83 2.73
C ARG A 27 15.37 2.36 1.84
N LYS A 28 16.54 1.79 1.97
CA LYS A 28 17.76 2.25 1.29
C LYS A 28 17.62 2.41 -0.24
N PRO A 29 17.10 1.46 -1.03
CA PRO A 29 16.97 1.62 -2.48
C PRO A 29 16.04 2.78 -2.87
N ILE A 30 15.04 3.10 -2.04
CA ILE A 30 14.14 4.23 -2.26
C ILE A 30 14.90 5.54 -2.03
N LEU A 31 15.59 5.64 -0.90
CA LEU A 31 16.40 6.82 -0.55
C LEU A 31 17.55 7.07 -1.54
N ASP A 32 18.17 6.00 -2.04
CA ASP A 32 19.23 6.06 -3.05
C ASP A 32 18.70 6.39 -4.47
N GLY A 33 17.37 6.53 -4.63
CA GLY A 33 16.75 6.77 -5.95
C GLY A 33 16.88 5.62 -6.94
N LYS A 34 17.21 4.42 -6.46
CA LYS A 34 17.37 3.21 -7.32
C LYS A 34 16.04 2.61 -7.74
N VAL A 35 14.98 2.90 -7.00
CA VAL A 35 13.61 2.49 -7.30
C VAL A 35 12.83 3.73 -7.73
N GLN A 36 12.16 3.66 -8.88
CA GLN A 36 11.46 4.78 -9.49
C GLN A 36 10.03 4.39 -9.86
N PRO A 37 9.08 5.34 -9.85
CA PRO A 37 7.72 5.08 -10.28
C PRO A 37 7.68 4.65 -11.75
N ASN A 38 6.94 3.60 -12.01
CA ASN A 38 6.70 3.10 -13.37
C ASN A 38 5.53 3.84 -14.06
N ALA A 39 5.22 3.46 -15.29
CA ALA A 39 4.17 4.10 -16.08
C ALA A 39 2.76 3.93 -15.43
N ALA A 40 2.50 2.85 -14.68
CA ALA A 40 1.23 2.68 -13.98
C ALA A 40 1.04 3.71 -12.87
N HIS A 41 2.07 3.95 -12.03
CA HIS A 41 2.01 5.00 -10.99
C HIS A 41 1.69 6.37 -11.58
N LYS A 42 2.37 6.72 -12.69
CA LYS A 42 2.16 8.01 -13.40
C LYS A 42 0.77 8.10 -14.03
N ALA A 43 0.26 7.00 -14.54
CA ALA A 43 -1.09 6.96 -15.13
C ALA A 43 -2.17 7.12 -14.06
N LEU A 44 -2.01 6.51 -12.87
CA LEU A 44 -2.92 6.70 -11.75
C LEU A 44 -2.89 8.14 -11.22
N ALA A 45 -1.72 8.77 -11.16
CA ALA A 45 -1.59 10.19 -10.83
C ALA A 45 -2.27 11.09 -11.87
N LYS A 46 -2.22 10.73 -13.18
CA LYS A 46 -2.96 11.41 -14.22
C LYS A 46 -4.47 11.24 -14.02
N LEU A 47 -4.92 10.03 -13.73
CA LEU A 47 -6.33 9.75 -13.46
C LEU A 47 -6.84 10.59 -12.29
N GLU A 48 -6.10 10.63 -11.16
CA GLU A 48 -6.45 11.44 -9.99
C GLU A 48 -6.60 12.94 -10.34
N ARG A 49 -5.76 13.46 -11.21
CA ARG A 49 -5.76 14.88 -11.60
C ARG A 49 -6.86 15.24 -12.60
N GLU A 50 -7.19 14.36 -13.51
CA GLU A 50 -8.02 14.63 -14.69
C GLU A 50 -9.44 14.07 -14.58
N PHE A 51 -9.68 13.10 -13.69
CA PHE A 51 -11.03 12.59 -13.45
C PHE A 51 -11.85 13.59 -12.65
N ALA A 52 -13.05 13.89 -13.14
CA ALA A 52 -13.93 14.88 -12.51
C ALA A 52 -14.71 14.34 -11.29
N GLY A 53 -14.73 13.02 -11.10
CA GLY A 53 -15.37 12.36 -9.96
C GLY A 53 -14.44 12.19 -8.75
N GLU A 54 -14.91 11.47 -7.75
CA GLU A 54 -14.11 11.09 -6.58
C GLU A 54 -13.26 9.86 -6.87
N LEU A 55 -12.00 9.91 -6.48
CA LEU A 55 -11.06 8.81 -6.60
C LEU A 55 -10.38 8.56 -5.27
N MET A 56 -10.41 7.33 -4.79
CA MET A 56 -9.64 6.88 -3.65
C MET A 56 -8.57 5.88 -4.12
N LEU A 57 -7.30 6.22 -3.90
CA LEU A 57 -6.17 5.33 -4.18
C LEU A 57 -5.68 4.68 -2.88
N VAL A 58 -5.88 3.37 -2.77
CA VAL A 58 -5.43 2.57 -1.63
C VAL A 58 -4.29 1.67 -2.08
N THR A 59 -3.17 1.72 -1.39
CA THR A 59 -2.05 0.83 -1.68
C THR A 59 -1.74 -0.12 -0.53
N GLN A 60 -1.40 -1.35 -0.88
CA GLN A 60 -0.82 -2.35 0.02
C GLN A 60 0.72 -2.25 0.06
N ASN A 61 1.31 -1.50 -0.87
CA ASN A 61 2.75 -1.27 -0.91
C ASN A 61 3.17 -0.28 0.19
N ILE A 62 4.39 -0.45 0.67
CA ILE A 62 4.95 0.36 1.75
C ILE A 62 5.93 1.43 1.26
N ASP A 63 6.20 1.47 -0.05
CA ASP A 63 7.00 2.50 -0.71
C ASP A 63 6.16 3.76 -1.00
N ASN A 64 6.81 4.83 -1.44
CA ASN A 64 6.18 6.09 -1.83
C ASN A 64 6.18 6.31 -3.35
N LEU A 65 6.10 5.24 -4.15
CA LEU A 65 6.20 5.36 -5.61
C LEU A 65 4.97 6.00 -6.24
N HIS A 66 3.82 5.93 -5.60
CA HIS A 66 2.62 6.65 -6.02
C HIS A 66 2.82 8.16 -5.92
N GLU A 67 3.31 8.65 -4.78
CA GLU A 67 3.61 10.07 -4.55
C GLU A 67 4.73 10.56 -5.47
N GLN A 68 5.79 9.78 -5.63
CA GLN A 68 6.85 10.09 -6.60
C GLN A 68 6.31 10.09 -8.04
N GLY A 69 5.28 9.30 -8.35
CA GLY A 69 4.56 9.26 -9.62
C GLY A 69 3.63 10.45 -9.84
N GLY A 70 3.34 11.22 -8.78
CA GLY A 70 2.54 12.44 -8.82
C GLY A 70 1.17 12.34 -8.16
N SER A 71 0.80 11.20 -7.54
CA SER A 71 -0.44 11.07 -6.76
C SER A 71 -0.37 11.94 -5.50
N GLN A 72 -1.50 12.57 -5.14
CA GLN A 72 -1.60 13.51 -4.03
C GLN A 72 -2.28 12.89 -2.80
N SER A 73 -3.21 11.96 -3.02
CA SER A 73 -4.03 11.36 -1.97
C SER A 73 -3.91 9.84 -2.03
N VAL A 74 -2.94 9.28 -1.28
CA VAL A 74 -2.68 7.84 -1.23
C VAL A 74 -2.93 7.32 0.18
N LEU A 75 -3.77 6.29 0.33
CA LEU A 75 -3.97 5.60 1.59
C LEU A 75 -3.07 4.37 1.66
N HIS A 76 -2.05 4.42 2.49
CA HIS A 76 -1.13 3.31 2.74
C HIS A 76 -1.68 2.36 3.80
N MET A 77 -2.55 1.45 3.40
CA MET A 77 -3.22 0.55 4.35
C MET A 77 -2.29 -0.39 5.12
N HIS A 78 -1.08 -0.62 4.61
CA HIS A 78 -0.05 -1.42 5.28
C HIS A 78 1.10 -0.58 5.86
N GLY A 79 0.93 0.74 5.93
CA GLY A 79 1.95 1.66 6.43
C GLY A 79 2.99 2.05 5.40
N GLU A 80 4.05 2.70 5.85
CA GLU A 80 5.05 3.36 5.00
C GLU A 80 6.47 3.09 5.51
N VAL A 81 7.35 2.60 4.64
CA VAL A 81 8.74 2.27 5.01
C VAL A 81 9.59 3.51 5.29
N LEU A 82 9.18 4.68 4.78
CA LEU A 82 9.80 5.97 5.06
C LEU A 82 9.27 6.64 6.34
N LYS A 83 8.53 5.89 7.15
CA LYS A 83 8.07 6.34 8.46
C LYS A 83 8.42 5.34 9.55
N MET A 84 8.54 5.86 10.77
CA MET A 84 8.68 5.10 12.00
C MET A 84 7.61 5.53 13.00
N ARG A 85 7.31 4.70 13.98
CA ARG A 85 6.38 5.04 15.06
C ARG A 85 6.94 4.64 16.42
N CYS A 86 6.58 5.43 17.42
CA CYS A 86 6.81 5.09 18.82
C CYS A 86 5.81 4.00 19.27
N GLN A 87 6.29 2.95 19.93
CA GLN A 87 5.42 1.88 20.43
C GLN A 87 4.57 2.31 21.62
N GLU A 88 4.99 3.35 22.35
CA GLU A 88 4.29 3.82 23.57
C GLU A 88 3.25 4.89 23.27
N SER A 89 3.64 5.94 22.56
CA SER A 89 2.75 7.08 22.25
C SER A 89 1.99 6.93 20.92
N HIS A 90 2.41 5.99 20.08
CA HIS A 90 1.96 5.83 18.68
C HIS A 90 2.26 7.03 17.77
N ALA A 91 3.06 8.01 18.22
CA ALA A 91 3.51 9.12 17.39
C ALA A 91 4.28 8.60 16.18
N ILE A 92 4.00 9.17 15.01
CA ILE A 92 4.59 8.81 13.73
C ILE A 92 5.58 9.90 13.32
N PHE A 93 6.74 9.49 12.82
CA PHE A 93 7.83 10.36 12.39
C PHE A 93 8.30 9.94 11.00
N ASP A 94 8.77 10.89 10.21
CA ASP A 94 9.49 10.58 8.97
C ASP A 94 10.82 9.87 9.27
N CYS A 95 11.21 8.96 8.40
CA CYS A 95 12.39 8.14 8.57
C CYS A 95 13.19 8.05 7.27
N PHE A 96 14.21 8.90 7.15
CA PHE A 96 15.12 8.97 5.99
C PHE A 96 16.53 8.45 6.29
N CYS A 97 16.67 7.68 7.36
CA CYS A 97 17.93 7.05 7.77
C CYS A 97 17.66 5.63 8.25
N ASP A 98 18.72 4.92 8.55
CA ASP A 98 18.61 3.63 9.24
C ASP A 98 18.14 3.85 10.68
N ILE A 99 17.31 2.94 11.19
CA ILE A 99 16.89 2.91 12.59
C ILE A 99 17.72 1.82 13.28
N ASP A 100 18.39 2.18 14.37
CA ASP A 100 19.05 1.22 15.26
C ASP A 100 18.16 0.94 16.50
N VAL A 101 18.32 -0.21 17.09
CA VAL A 101 17.60 -0.58 18.32
C VAL A 101 18.00 0.29 19.52
N ALA A 102 19.19 0.91 19.47
CA ALA A 102 19.69 1.82 20.48
C ALA A 102 19.21 3.25 20.31
N ASP A 103 18.56 3.58 19.18
CA ASP A 103 18.07 4.93 18.92
C ASP A 103 17.02 5.33 19.95
N LEU A 104 17.14 6.56 20.44
CA LEU A 104 16.20 7.11 21.40
C LEU A 104 14.98 7.68 20.65
N CYS A 105 13.81 7.39 21.14
CA CYS A 105 12.59 7.98 20.63
C CYS A 105 12.48 9.44 21.04
N ASP A 106 12.29 10.36 20.10
CA ASP A 106 12.18 11.79 20.35
C ASP A 106 11.03 12.17 21.27
N CYS A 107 9.95 11.39 21.30
CA CYS A 107 8.78 11.71 22.13
C CYS A 107 8.84 11.15 23.56
N CYS A 108 9.53 10.04 23.82
CA CYS A 108 9.57 9.40 25.15
C CYS A 108 10.99 9.19 25.68
N GLY A 109 12.03 9.43 24.87
CA GLY A 109 13.45 9.31 25.26
C GLY A 109 13.91 7.88 25.56
N LYS A 110 13.10 6.86 25.20
CA LYS A 110 13.42 5.45 25.47
C LYS A 110 14.08 4.79 24.25
N PRO A 111 15.15 4.00 24.44
CA PRO A 111 15.68 3.13 23.39
C PRO A 111 14.70 1.99 23.11
N THR A 112 14.85 1.34 21.96
CA THR A 112 14.03 0.21 21.50
C THR A 112 12.52 0.50 21.31
N ASN A 113 12.08 1.74 21.50
CA ASN A 113 10.68 2.12 21.39
C ASN A 113 10.26 2.53 19.97
N LEU A 114 11.21 2.70 19.07
CA LEU A 114 10.97 3.00 17.67
C LEU A 114 10.82 1.71 16.87
N ARG A 115 9.81 1.64 16.03
CA ARG A 115 9.63 0.58 15.04
C ARG A 115 9.27 1.18 13.69
N PRO A 116 9.49 0.44 12.56
CA PRO A 116 8.98 0.84 11.27
C PRO A 116 7.46 1.03 11.33
N HIS A 117 6.95 2.08 10.69
CA HIS A 117 5.49 2.33 10.60
C HIS A 117 4.86 1.42 9.55
N ILE A 118 4.93 0.13 9.80
CA ILE A 118 4.41 -0.93 8.93
C ILE A 118 3.34 -1.71 9.70
N VAL A 119 2.27 -2.09 9.01
CA VAL A 119 1.29 -3.04 9.51
C VAL A 119 1.84 -4.44 9.29
N TRP A 120 2.05 -5.18 10.37
CA TRP A 120 2.52 -6.54 10.32
C TRP A 120 1.37 -7.54 10.32
N PHE A 121 1.66 -8.80 9.97
CA PHE A 121 0.68 -9.86 10.06
C PHE A 121 0.17 -9.99 11.50
N GLY A 122 -1.15 -10.09 11.64
CA GLY A 122 -1.84 -10.06 12.93
C GLY A 122 -2.26 -8.67 13.41
N GLU A 123 -1.76 -7.60 12.81
CA GLU A 123 -2.21 -6.23 13.10
C GLU A 123 -3.35 -5.81 12.15
N MET A 124 -4.18 -4.88 12.62
CA MET A 124 -5.24 -4.28 11.80
C MET A 124 -4.63 -3.32 10.78
N PRO A 125 -4.96 -3.42 9.50
CA PRO A 125 -4.56 -2.42 8.52
C PRO A 125 -5.09 -1.03 8.84
N LEU A 126 -4.41 -0.01 8.32
CA LEU A 126 -4.77 1.39 8.50
C LEU A 126 -5.95 1.79 7.60
N TYR A 127 -6.67 2.85 7.96
CA TYR A 127 -7.73 3.48 7.16
C TYR A 127 -8.91 2.56 6.80
N MET A 128 -9.17 1.53 7.61
CA MET A 128 -10.18 0.52 7.28
C MET A 128 -11.59 1.10 7.25
N ASP A 129 -11.92 2.07 8.12
CA ASP A 129 -13.23 2.70 8.14
C ASP A 129 -13.48 3.50 6.86
N GLU A 130 -12.49 4.31 6.44
CA GLU A 130 -12.55 5.10 5.20
C GLU A 130 -12.61 4.20 3.97
N ILE A 131 -11.84 3.10 3.96
CA ILE A 131 -11.83 2.13 2.88
C ILE A 131 -13.19 1.42 2.77
N TYR A 132 -13.76 0.96 3.88
CA TYR A 132 -15.08 0.30 3.87
C TYR A 132 -16.19 1.26 3.46
N GLN A 133 -16.13 2.52 3.89
CA GLN A 133 -17.07 3.54 3.43
C GLN A 133 -16.98 3.69 1.91
N ALA A 134 -15.79 3.90 1.36
CA ALA A 134 -15.61 4.02 -0.08
C ALA A 134 -16.07 2.79 -0.86
N LEU A 135 -15.81 1.58 -0.36
CA LEU A 135 -16.28 0.34 -0.98
C LEU A 135 -17.81 0.22 -0.97
N SER A 136 -18.49 0.86 -0.02
CA SER A 136 -19.96 0.86 0.04
C SER A 136 -20.63 1.88 -0.88
N GLU A 137 -19.87 2.86 -1.37
CA GLU A 137 -20.39 4.00 -2.13
C GLU A 137 -19.86 4.07 -3.57
N CYS A 138 -18.76 3.33 -3.89
CA CYS A 138 -18.13 3.43 -5.21
C CYS A 138 -19.00 2.83 -6.33
N ASP A 139 -18.90 3.43 -7.52
CA ASP A 139 -19.49 2.90 -8.75
C ASP A 139 -18.58 1.91 -9.47
N LEU A 140 -17.26 2.06 -9.24
CA LEU A 140 -16.23 1.23 -9.86
C LEU A 140 -15.11 0.89 -8.86
N PHE A 141 -14.85 -0.38 -8.69
CA PHE A 141 -13.72 -0.91 -7.92
C PHE A 141 -12.68 -1.53 -8.85
N ILE A 142 -11.43 -1.14 -8.73
CA ILE A 142 -10.33 -1.67 -9.54
C ILE A 142 -9.25 -2.23 -8.64
N ALA A 143 -8.89 -3.50 -8.82
CA ALA A 143 -7.73 -4.09 -8.18
C ALA A 143 -6.57 -4.22 -9.18
N ILE A 144 -5.39 -3.69 -8.81
CA ILE A 144 -4.21 -3.66 -9.69
C ILE A 144 -3.06 -4.39 -9.02
N GLY A 145 -2.55 -5.45 -9.66
CA GLY A 145 -1.32 -6.15 -9.25
C GLY A 145 -1.41 -6.87 -7.90
N THR A 146 -2.62 -7.26 -7.48
CA THR A 146 -2.80 -8.00 -6.22
C THR A 146 -2.95 -9.50 -6.46
N SER A 147 -2.36 -10.31 -5.59
CA SER A 147 -2.49 -11.79 -5.67
C SER A 147 -3.86 -12.30 -5.22
N GLY A 148 -4.63 -11.50 -4.47
CA GLY A 148 -5.88 -11.93 -3.84
C GLY A 148 -5.70 -12.87 -2.63
N ASN A 149 -4.50 -12.90 -2.03
CA ASN A 149 -4.17 -13.78 -0.90
C ASN A 149 -4.24 -13.06 0.46
N VAL A 150 -4.08 -11.75 0.48
CA VAL A 150 -3.93 -10.97 1.72
C VAL A 150 -5.25 -10.36 2.12
N TYR A 151 -5.79 -10.79 3.23
CA TYR A 151 -7.01 -10.23 3.82
C TYR A 151 -6.64 -9.05 4.76
N PRO A 152 -7.52 -8.02 4.87
CA PRO A 152 -8.86 -7.92 4.30
C PRO A 152 -8.93 -7.53 2.82
N ALA A 153 -7.83 -7.06 2.21
CA ALA A 153 -7.83 -6.51 0.84
C ALA A 153 -8.39 -7.50 -0.22
N ALA A 154 -8.12 -8.80 -0.08
CA ALA A 154 -8.66 -9.83 -0.97
C ALA A 154 -10.20 -9.92 -0.97
N GLY A 155 -10.86 -9.42 0.09
CA GLY A 155 -12.32 -9.38 0.21
C GLY A 155 -12.96 -8.10 -0.32
N PHE A 156 -12.20 -7.06 -0.68
CA PHE A 156 -12.74 -5.76 -1.09
C PHE A 156 -13.61 -5.84 -2.34
N VAL A 157 -13.25 -6.66 -3.31
CA VAL A 157 -14.05 -6.88 -4.52
C VAL A 157 -15.46 -7.36 -4.20
N GLN A 158 -15.59 -8.28 -3.23
CA GLN A 158 -16.91 -8.80 -2.83
C GLN A 158 -17.77 -7.72 -2.17
N ILE A 159 -17.16 -6.88 -1.33
CA ILE A 159 -17.86 -5.78 -0.66
C ILE A 159 -18.33 -4.74 -1.68
N ALA A 160 -17.47 -4.31 -2.60
CA ALA A 160 -17.83 -3.38 -3.66
C ALA A 160 -18.96 -3.93 -4.54
N GLN A 161 -18.86 -5.17 -4.97
CA GLN A 161 -19.87 -5.84 -5.81
C GLN A 161 -21.23 -5.98 -5.09
N GLN A 162 -21.22 -6.33 -3.80
CA GLN A 162 -22.45 -6.42 -2.99
C GLN A 162 -23.17 -5.05 -2.86
N ASN A 163 -22.44 -3.96 -2.99
CA ASN A 163 -22.97 -2.59 -2.98
C ASN A 163 -23.27 -2.04 -4.39
N GLY A 164 -23.14 -2.86 -5.42
CA GLY A 164 -23.54 -2.52 -6.79
C GLY A 164 -22.45 -1.93 -7.67
N ALA A 165 -21.20 -1.84 -7.17
CA ALA A 165 -20.07 -1.40 -7.96
C ALA A 165 -19.75 -2.37 -9.10
N LYS A 166 -19.34 -1.84 -10.25
CA LYS A 166 -18.63 -2.63 -11.26
C LYS A 166 -17.22 -2.94 -10.76
N THR A 167 -16.69 -4.10 -11.15
CA THR A 167 -15.39 -4.56 -10.65
C THR A 167 -14.45 -4.96 -11.76
N LEU A 168 -13.21 -4.48 -11.71
CA LEU A 168 -12.18 -4.73 -12.71
C LEU A 168 -10.89 -5.24 -12.04
N GLU A 169 -10.37 -6.35 -12.52
CA GLU A 169 -9.02 -6.83 -12.19
C GLU A 169 -8.03 -6.40 -13.27
N ILE A 170 -6.94 -5.71 -12.89
CA ILE A 170 -5.77 -5.48 -13.76
C ILE A 170 -4.59 -6.19 -13.13
N ASN A 171 -4.10 -7.25 -13.76
CA ASN A 171 -3.03 -8.06 -13.19
C ASN A 171 -2.13 -8.66 -14.28
N LEU A 172 -0.98 -9.18 -13.88
CA LEU A 172 -0.12 -9.92 -14.81
C LEU A 172 -0.77 -11.23 -15.25
N GLU A 173 -1.42 -11.92 -14.30
CA GLU A 173 -2.17 -13.16 -14.47
C GLU A 173 -3.36 -13.19 -13.49
N LYS A 174 -4.24 -14.15 -13.64
CA LYS A 174 -5.42 -14.31 -12.79
C LYS A 174 -5.03 -14.42 -11.32
N SER A 175 -5.63 -13.57 -10.47
CA SER A 175 -5.52 -13.70 -9.02
C SER A 175 -6.36 -14.87 -8.49
N LEU A 176 -6.20 -15.22 -7.22
CA LEU A 176 -7.02 -16.25 -6.58
C LEU A 176 -8.50 -15.84 -6.45
N VAL A 177 -8.81 -14.57 -6.51
CA VAL A 177 -10.18 -14.03 -6.44
C VAL A 177 -10.70 -13.52 -7.78
N ALA A 178 -10.02 -13.85 -8.89
CA ALA A 178 -10.35 -13.37 -10.24
C ALA A 178 -11.82 -13.65 -10.65
N SER A 179 -12.42 -14.75 -10.15
CA SER A 179 -13.81 -15.09 -10.42
C SER A 179 -14.84 -14.15 -9.79
N ASN A 180 -14.40 -13.27 -8.88
CA ASN A 180 -15.27 -12.29 -8.22
C ASN A 180 -15.33 -10.95 -8.98
N PHE A 181 -14.53 -10.78 -10.04
CA PHE A 181 -14.54 -9.56 -10.85
C PHE A 181 -15.46 -9.70 -12.05
N ASP A 182 -16.13 -8.60 -12.44
CA ASP A 182 -16.95 -8.55 -13.63
C ASP A 182 -16.11 -8.59 -14.90
N ASP A 183 -14.96 -7.88 -14.88
CA ASP A 183 -14.01 -7.77 -16.00
C ASP A 183 -12.57 -7.94 -15.54
N ALA A 184 -11.69 -8.31 -16.46
CA ALA A 184 -10.27 -8.44 -16.21
C ALA A 184 -9.41 -8.02 -17.42
N LEU A 185 -8.28 -7.37 -17.13
CA LEU A 185 -7.24 -7.04 -18.10
C LEU A 185 -5.90 -7.63 -17.63
N TYR A 186 -5.31 -8.47 -18.45
CA TYR A 186 -4.05 -9.14 -18.10
C TYR A 186 -2.88 -8.62 -18.90
N GLY A 187 -1.77 -8.37 -18.21
CA GLY A 187 -0.52 -7.88 -18.75
C GLY A 187 0.29 -7.12 -17.70
N LYS A 188 1.44 -6.60 -18.09
CA LYS A 188 2.26 -5.78 -17.21
C LYS A 188 1.51 -4.50 -16.84
N ALA A 189 1.46 -4.17 -15.55
CA ALA A 189 0.76 -2.96 -15.07
C ALA A 189 1.25 -1.69 -15.79
N GLY A 190 2.57 -1.57 -16.05
CA GLY A 190 3.13 -0.44 -16.76
C GLY A 190 2.65 -0.26 -18.21
N ASP A 191 2.07 -1.29 -18.81
CA ASP A 191 1.51 -1.24 -20.18
C ASP A 191 -0.02 -1.11 -20.12
N VAL A 192 -0.66 -1.92 -19.30
CA VAL A 192 -2.13 -2.04 -19.26
C VAL A 192 -2.79 -0.85 -18.57
N VAL A 193 -2.26 -0.41 -17.42
CA VAL A 193 -2.86 0.69 -16.64
C VAL A 193 -2.87 2.01 -17.40
N PRO A 194 -1.76 2.45 -18.04
CA PRO A 194 -1.79 3.68 -18.87
C PRO A 194 -2.83 3.63 -19.98
N HIS A 195 -2.89 2.50 -20.70
CA HIS A 195 -3.88 2.34 -21.78
C HIS A 195 -5.32 2.39 -21.27
N TRP A 196 -5.58 1.73 -20.17
CA TRP A 196 -6.91 1.75 -19.54
C TRP A 196 -7.29 3.16 -19.07
N VAL A 197 -6.38 3.90 -18.42
CA VAL A 197 -6.61 5.28 -17.96
C VAL A 197 -6.92 6.21 -19.12
N GLU A 198 -6.14 6.16 -20.21
CA GLU A 198 -6.39 6.99 -21.39
C GLU A 198 -7.77 6.71 -21.99
N LYS A 199 -8.14 5.43 -22.11
CA LYS A 199 -9.46 5.05 -22.61
C LYS A 199 -10.58 5.53 -21.67
N PHE A 200 -10.42 5.35 -20.37
CA PHE A 200 -11.40 5.75 -19.36
C PHE A 200 -11.65 7.25 -19.41
N LEU A 201 -10.60 8.07 -19.36
CA LEU A 201 -10.71 9.54 -19.42
C LEU A 201 -11.26 10.05 -20.75
N SER A 202 -11.14 9.29 -21.84
CA SER A 202 -11.71 9.70 -23.16
C SER A 202 -13.20 9.41 -23.30
N THR A 203 -13.80 8.68 -22.37
CA THR A 203 -15.24 8.32 -22.38
C THR A 203 -16.07 9.12 -21.38
N GLU A 204 -15.43 9.89 -20.54
CA GLU A 204 -16.04 10.87 -19.62
C GLU A 204 -16.22 12.25 -20.30
#